data_d9ba22d9fa2d4a49857313be893f6eda
#
_entry.id   d9ba22d9fa2d4a49857313be893f6eda
#
_cell.length_a   1.000
_cell.length_b   1.000
_cell.length_c   1.000
_cell.angle_alpha   90.00
_cell.angle_beta   90.00
_cell.angle_gamma   90.00
#
_symmetry.space_group_name_H-M   'P 1'
#
loop_
_entity.id
_entity.type
_entity.pdbx_description
1 polymer ?
#
loop_
_entity_poly.entity_id
_entity_poly.type
_entity_poly.pdbx_seq_one_letter_code
_entity_poly.pdbx_strand_id
1 'polypeptide(L)'
;MAAPPLLYSENGVKNETYYVTINLGGNPAPNPMTGIFVPENYNVSSDVDMILWLMGHHNNAEYPATLTIDDYWFKYPHFKFREFVNAGNKNVILAAPTLGPTSQSGDLSTSGGLSRYIDQVLAALVSYGPFSSVPTLGNLVIACHSGGGAPMLQIATTTQQYSDNIQQLWGFDCVYGDVEASWVKWAQQNSSKLLFIRYGSSTPDRSKTLMKLAAKQSNINVDGREATPHNRVPVTYWNQFMRQAHIFSDK
;
A
#
# COMPACT_ATOMS: atom_id res chain seq x y z
N MET A 1 -4.22 22.53 1.55
CA MET A 1 -2.89 22.85 2.12
C MET A 1 -2.37 21.62 2.83
N ALA A 2 -1.10 21.32 2.67
CA ALA A 2 -0.46 20.21 3.38
C ALA A 2 -0.41 20.52 4.90
N ALA A 3 -0.58 19.47 5.73
CA ALA A 3 -0.37 19.58 7.16
C ALA A 3 1.14 19.77 7.44
N PRO A 4 1.51 20.41 8.56
CA PRO A 4 2.92 20.51 8.94
C PRO A 4 3.50 19.09 9.18
N PRO A 5 4.80 18.89 8.92
CA PRO A 5 5.44 17.62 9.20
C PRO A 5 5.38 17.32 10.71
N LEU A 6 5.14 16.06 11.04
CA LEU A 6 5.23 15.56 12.39
C LEU A 6 6.48 14.69 12.50
N LEU A 7 7.41 15.11 13.34
CA LEU A 7 8.58 14.30 13.65
C LEU A 7 8.21 13.31 14.76
N TYR A 8 8.27 12.03 14.44
CA TYR A 8 8.05 10.99 15.42
C TYR A 8 9.34 10.27 15.74
N SER A 9 9.69 10.24 17.01
CA SER A 9 10.59 9.24 17.55
C SER A 9 9.78 8.35 18.48
N GLU A 10 9.27 7.27 17.99
CA GLU A 10 8.52 6.33 18.81
C GLU A 10 9.17 4.95 18.76
N ASN A 11 9.42 4.36 19.92
CA ASN A 11 9.93 2.98 20.06
C ASN A 11 11.17 2.65 19.22
N GLY A 12 12.09 3.61 19.07
CA GLY A 12 13.32 3.40 18.29
C GLY A 12 13.17 3.55 16.78
N VAL A 13 12.00 3.96 16.27
CA VAL A 13 11.82 4.36 14.87
C VAL A 13 12.41 5.76 14.72
N LYS A 14 13.68 5.84 14.30
CA LYS A 14 14.35 7.11 14.00
C LYS A 14 14.05 7.46 12.57
N ASN A 15 13.08 8.39 12.32
CA ASN A 15 12.73 8.72 10.95
C ASN A 15 11.74 9.83 10.85
N GLU A 16 11.56 10.27 9.64
CA GLU A 16 10.62 11.32 9.32
C GLU A 16 9.31 10.73 8.82
N THR A 17 8.24 11.01 9.53
CA THR A 17 6.87 10.76 9.09
C THR A 17 6.20 12.10 8.85
N TYR A 18 5.64 12.29 7.67
CA TYR A 18 4.91 13.49 7.30
C TYR A 18 3.44 13.14 7.14
N TYR A 19 2.57 13.91 7.79
CA TYR A 19 1.13 13.80 7.58
C TYR A 19 0.65 15.01 6.82
N VAL A 20 0.18 14.78 5.60
CA VAL A 20 -0.25 15.82 4.68
C VAL A 20 -1.70 15.60 4.28
N THR A 21 -2.45 16.68 4.11
CA THR A 21 -3.81 16.60 3.58
C THR A 21 -3.76 16.46 2.07
N ILE A 22 -4.15 15.28 1.55
CA ILE A 22 -4.38 15.05 0.13
C ILE A 22 -5.84 14.69 -0.05
N ASN A 23 -6.57 15.54 -0.73
CA ASN A 23 -8.00 15.33 -0.96
C ASN A 23 -8.21 14.31 -2.08
N LEU A 24 -8.81 13.19 -1.71
CA LEU A 24 -9.31 12.18 -2.65
C LEU A 24 -10.81 12.44 -2.85
N GLY A 25 -11.17 13.06 -3.96
CA GLY A 25 -12.56 13.43 -4.25
C GLY A 25 -13.50 12.22 -4.09
N GLY A 26 -14.63 12.41 -3.41
CA GLY A 26 -15.58 11.34 -3.11
C GLY A 26 -15.13 10.32 -2.05
N ASN A 27 -13.98 10.50 -1.42
CA ASN A 27 -13.57 9.71 -0.27
C ASN A 27 -14.33 10.21 0.98
N PRO A 28 -15.13 9.35 1.65
CA PRO A 28 -15.88 9.76 2.85
C PRO A 28 -15.05 9.77 4.13
N ALA A 29 -13.73 9.65 4.05
CA ALA A 29 -12.85 9.74 5.23
C ALA A 29 -13.07 11.08 5.93
N PRO A 30 -13.27 11.08 7.26
CA PRO A 30 -13.53 12.31 8.00
C PRO A 30 -12.33 13.25 8.02
N ASN A 31 -11.15 12.73 7.80
CA ASN A 31 -9.91 13.49 7.69
C ASN A 31 -9.06 12.90 6.54
N PRO A 32 -8.96 13.56 5.38
CA PRO A 32 -8.24 13.07 4.20
C PRO A 32 -6.72 13.21 4.36
N MET A 33 -6.17 12.60 5.40
CA MET A 33 -4.74 12.61 5.71
C MET A 33 -4.02 11.51 4.93
N THR A 34 -2.84 11.83 4.45
CA THR A 34 -1.85 10.86 3.92
C THR A 34 -0.65 10.83 4.84
N GLY A 35 -0.25 9.65 5.29
CA GLY A 35 1.03 9.44 5.93
C GLY A 35 2.10 9.14 4.87
N ILE A 36 3.22 9.85 4.95
CA ILE A 36 4.41 9.62 4.13
C ILE A 36 5.57 9.32 5.07
N PHE A 37 6.18 8.16 4.91
CA PHE A 37 7.28 7.70 5.74
C PHE A 37 8.56 7.55 4.92
N VAL A 38 9.59 8.29 5.31
CA VAL A 38 10.95 8.19 4.78
C VAL A 38 11.78 7.38 5.77
N PRO A 39 12.30 6.20 5.39
CA PRO A 39 12.98 5.32 6.33
C PRO A 39 14.37 5.87 6.75
N GLU A 40 14.88 5.32 7.85
CA GLU A 40 16.23 5.61 8.32
C GLU A 40 17.28 5.27 7.25
N ASN A 41 18.27 6.15 7.09
CA ASN A 41 19.34 6.02 6.09
C ASN A 41 18.84 5.96 4.63
N TYR A 42 17.73 6.63 4.35
CA TYR A 42 17.22 6.75 2.98
C TYR A 42 18.23 7.46 2.07
N ASN A 43 18.58 6.83 0.96
CA ASN A 43 19.46 7.44 -0.05
C ASN A 43 18.63 8.28 -1.00
N VAL A 44 18.74 9.61 -0.91
CA VAL A 44 18.03 10.55 -1.78
C VAL A 44 18.60 10.49 -3.19
N SER A 45 17.76 10.28 -4.18
CA SER A 45 18.11 10.26 -5.60
C SER A 45 17.09 11.05 -6.43
N SER A 46 17.30 11.16 -7.74
CA SER A 46 16.38 11.84 -8.66
C SER A 46 15.05 11.09 -8.86
N ASP A 47 15.01 9.83 -8.46
CA ASP A 47 13.82 8.97 -8.53
C ASP A 47 13.51 8.38 -7.16
N VAL A 48 12.24 8.05 -6.93
CA VAL A 48 11.72 7.53 -5.68
C VAL A 48 10.98 6.23 -5.95
N ASP A 49 11.46 5.14 -5.35
CA ASP A 49 10.68 3.92 -5.23
C ASP A 49 9.66 4.06 -4.10
N MET A 50 8.45 3.56 -4.30
CA MET A 50 7.34 3.78 -3.36
C MET A 50 6.51 2.52 -3.12
N ILE A 51 6.09 2.33 -1.87
CA ILE A 51 4.99 1.43 -1.51
C ILE A 51 3.77 2.30 -1.20
N LEU A 52 2.69 2.13 -1.95
CA LEU A 52 1.37 2.70 -1.65
C LEU A 52 0.57 1.68 -0.85
N TRP A 53 0.26 2.01 0.40
CA TRP A 53 -0.54 1.15 1.28
C TRP A 53 -2.01 1.54 1.26
N LEU A 54 -2.89 0.56 1.04
CA LEU A 54 -4.34 0.71 1.08
C LEU A 54 -4.92 -0.06 2.26
N MET A 55 -5.44 0.69 3.24
CA MET A 55 -5.97 0.12 4.48
C MET A 55 -7.30 -0.61 4.24
N GLY A 56 -7.59 -1.58 5.12
CA GLY A 56 -8.84 -2.33 5.12
C GLY A 56 -10.01 -1.56 5.73
N HIS A 57 -11.16 -2.25 5.88
CA HIS A 57 -12.34 -1.70 6.55
C HIS A 57 -12.06 -1.37 8.01
N HIS A 58 -12.57 -0.24 8.48
CA HIS A 58 -12.39 0.27 9.83
C HIS A 58 -13.68 0.90 10.35
N ASN A 59 -14.73 0.14 10.47
CA ASN A 59 -16.02 0.56 11.02
C ASN A 59 -16.56 -0.53 11.97
N ASN A 60 -15.80 -0.79 13.05
CA ASN A 60 -16.14 -1.79 14.05
C ASN A 60 -15.59 -1.37 15.44
N ALA A 61 -15.79 -2.20 16.45
CA ALA A 61 -15.38 -1.88 17.82
C ALA A 61 -13.86 -1.73 17.99
N GLU A 62 -13.05 -2.45 17.21
CA GLU A 62 -11.59 -2.38 17.26
C GLU A 62 -11.06 -1.21 16.42
N TYR A 63 -11.64 -0.99 15.24
CA TYR A 63 -11.21 0.03 14.25
C TYR A 63 -12.38 0.98 13.96
N PRO A 64 -12.47 2.13 14.63
CA PRO A 64 -13.62 3.03 14.48
C PRO A 64 -13.67 3.69 13.10
N ALA A 65 -14.87 4.08 12.66
CA ALA A 65 -15.06 4.75 11.36
C ALA A 65 -14.29 6.07 11.22
N THR A 66 -13.89 6.68 12.33
CA THR A 66 -13.10 7.91 12.39
C THR A 66 -11.59 7.69 12.34
N LEU A 67 -11.15 6.44 12.18
CA LEU A 67 -9.74 6.08 12.14
C LEU A 67 -9.01 6.80 11.01
N THR A 68 -7.91 7.46 11.35
CA THR A 68 -7.01 8.10 10.41
C THR A 68 -5.72 7.31 10.25
N ILE A 69 -4.92 7.60 9.22
CA ILE A 69 -3.69 6.85 8.96
C ILE A 69 -2.66 6.96 10.10
N ASP A 70 -2.59 8.10 10.77
CA ASP A 70 -1.72 8.28 11.94
C ASP A 70 -2.16 7.38 13.09
N ASP A 71 -3.44 7.37 13.42
CA ASP A 71 -4.00 6.44 14.40
C ASP A 71 -3.71 4.98 14.03
N TYR A 72 -3.87 4.63 12.75
CA TYR A 72 -3.63 3.29 12.24
C TYR A 72 -2.17 2.85 12.42
N TRP A 73 -1.22 3.75 12.19
CA TRP A 73 0.20 3.48 12.36
C TRP A 73 0.67 3.50 13.81
N PHE A 74 -0.03 4.21 14.69
CA PHE A 74 0.36 4.37 16.09
C PHE A 74 -0.29 3.38 17.04
N LYS A 75 -1.63 3.27 16.95
CA LYS A 75 -2.42 2.59 17.98
C LYS A 75 -2.45 1.08 17.80
N TYR A 76 -2.21 0.59 16.58
CA TYR A 76 -2.43 -0.82 16.26
C TYR A 76 -1.12 -1.56 15.96
N PRO A 77 -0.71 -2.51 16.84
CA PRO A 77 0.58 -3.18 16.72
C PRO A 77 0.73 -4.07 15.47
N HIS A 78 -0.39 -4.39 14.79
CA HIS A 78 -0.38 -5.18 13.57
C HIS A 78 -0.06 -4.36 12.32
N PHE A 79 -0.06 -3.03 12.43
CA PHE A 79 0.10 -2.11 11.31
C PHE A 79 1.31 -1.18 11.48
N LYS A 80 2.34 -1.69 12.13
CA LYS A 80 3.64 -1.01 12.31
C LYS A 80 4.48 -1.07 11.02
N PHE A 81 3.90 -0.61 9.91
CA PHE A 81 4.54 -0.72 8.60
C PHE A 81 5.80 0.11 8.46
N ARG A 82 5.92 1.22 9.19
CA ARG A 82 7.12 2.04 9.22
C ARG A 82 8.32 1.24 9.76
N GLU A 83 8.12 0.54 10.86
CA GLU A 83 9.12 -0.35 11.45
C GLU A 83 9.48 -1.49 10.49
N PHE A 84 8.50 -2.02 9.78
CA PHE A 84 8.73 -3.09 8.80
C PHE A 84 9.48 -2.59 7.56
N VAL A 85 9.22 -1.37 7.09
CA VAL A 85 9.98 -0.75 6.00
C VAL A 85 11.43 -0.50 6.44
N ASN A 86 11.65 -0.03 7.67
CA ASN A 86 12.99 0.12 8.22
C ASN A 86 13.74 -1.20 8.29
N ALA A 87 13.12 -2.22 8.87
CA ALA A 87 13.72 -3.55 9.02
C ALA A 87 13.98 -4.24 7.66
N GLY A 88 13.27 -3.82 6.62
CA GLY A 88 13.42 -4.35 5.27
C GLY A 88 14.72 -3.93 4.57
N ASN A 89 15.42 -2.93 5.08
CA ASN A 89 16.67 -2.38 4.53
C ASN A 89 16.57 -2.01 3.03
N LYS A 90 15.41 -1.59 2.57
CA LYS A 90 15.19 -1.16 1.17
C LYS A 90 15.06 0.36 1.08
N ASN A 91 15.61 0.92 0.01
CA ASN A 91 15.54 2.36 -0.27
C ASN A 91 14.17 2.70 -0.89
N VAL A 92 13.12 2.62 -0.09
CA VAL A 92 11.73 2.78 -0.53
C VAL A 92 10.92 3.62 0.46
N ILE A 93 10.10 4.51 -0.03
CA ILE A 93 9.19 5.35 0.75
C ILE A 93 7.84 4.63 0.90
N LEU A 94 7.22 4.76 2.07
CA LEU A 94 5.86 4.28 2.30
C LEU A 94 4.90 5.46 2.29
N ALA A 95 3.89 5.42 1.42
CA ALA A 95 2.79 6.38 1.39
C ALA A 95 1.46 5.66 1.65
N ALA A 96 0.60 6.24 2.47
CA ALA A 96 -0.68 5.66 2.81
C ALA A 96 -1.76 6.72 3.01
N PRO A 97 -2.80 6.76 2.16
CA PRO A 97 -3.94 7.63 2.38
C PRO A 97 -4.88 7.06 3.45
N THR A 98 -5.53 7.92 4.22
CA THR A 98 -6.73 7.56 4.96
C THR A 98 -7.84 7.27 3.97
N LEU A 99 -8.29 6.03 3.90
CA LEU A 99 -9.45 5.63 3.11
C LEU A 99 -10.74 5.81 3.91
N GLY A 100 -11.89 5.76 3.25
CA GLY A 100 -13.18 5.74 3.92
C GLY A 100 -13.40 4.46 4.74
N PRO A 101 -14.37 4.44 5.65
CA PRO A 101 -14.58 3.36 6.63
C PRO A 101 -14.74 1.95 6.02
N THR A 102 -15.20 1.85 4.78
CA THR A 102 -15.28 0.59 4.03
C THR A 102 -14.27 0.54 2.88
N SER A 103 -13.08 1.10 3.11
CA SER A 103 -11.95 1.19 2.15
C SER A 103 -12.29 1.98 0.87
N GLN A 104 -13.23 2.93 0.97
CA GLN A 104 -13.51 3.82 -0.17
C GLN A 104 -12.30 4.70 -0.44
N SER A 105 -11.83 4.62 -1.67
CA SER A 105 -10.62 5.32 -2.13
C SER A 105 -10.91 6.65 -2.84
N GLY A 106 -12.19 7.01 -2.97
CA GLY A 106 -12.58 8.18 -3.74
C GLY A 106 -12.04 8.11 -5.17
N ASP A 107 -11.55 9.22 -5.66
CA ASP A 107 -11.01 9.33 -7.02
C ASP A 107 -9.62 8.70 -7.19
N LEU A 108 -8.96 8.22 -6.13
CA LEU A 108 -7.67 7.52 -6.23
C LEU A 108 -7.71 6.34 -7.21
N SER A 109 -8.81 5.62 -7.24
CA SER A 109 -9.00 4.46 -8.12
C SER A 109 -9.68 4.80 -9.47
N THR A 110 -9.92 6.06 -9.75
CA THR A 110 -10.45 6.52 -11.05
C THR A 110 -9.32 6.88 -12.03
N SER A 111 -9.67 7.12 -13.30
CA SER A 111 -8.70 7.54 -14.31
C SER A 111 -7.98 8.83 -13.89
N GLY A 112 -6.65 8.79 -13.88
CA GLY A 112 -5.78 9.90 -13.45
C GLY A 112 -5.75 10.14 -11.92
N GLY A 113 -6.50 9.39 -11.12
CA GLY A 113 -6.55 9.57 -9.66
C GLY A 113 -5.25 9.20 -8.98
N LEU A 114 -4.69 8.03 -9.30
CA LEU A 114 -3.37 7.63 -8.81
C LEU A 114 -2.30 8.65 -9.18
N SER A 115 -2.32 9.14 -10.43
CA SER A 115 -1.34 10.12 -10.89
C SER A 115 -1.40 11.40 -10.06
N ARG A 116 -2.59 11.96 -9.89
CA ARG A 116 -2.78 13.17 -9.04
C ARG A 116 -2.34 12.96 -7.59
N TYR A 117 -2.60 11.76 -7.05
CA TYR A 117 -2.19 11.42 -5.69
C TYR A 117 -0.67 11.33 -5.57
N ILE A 118 -0.02 10.60 -6.46
CA ILE A 118 1.45 10.43 -6.46
C ILE A 118 2.13 11.78 -6.64
N ASP A 119 1.69 12.63 -7.58
CA ASP A 119 2.25 13.97 -7.80
C ASP A 119 2.21 14.83 -6.51
N GLN A 120 1.13 14.73 -5.73
CA GLN A 120 1.02 15.43 -4.46
C GLN A 120 1.94 14.84 -3.38
N VAL A 121 2.11 13.51 -3.34
CA VAL A 121 3.08 12.85 -2.45
C VAL A 121 4.50 13.30 -2.79
N LEU A 122 4.89 13.29 -4.07
CA LEU A 122 6.21 13.73 -4.52
C LEU A 122 6.46 15.22 -4.22
N ALA A 123 5.45 16.08 -4.39
CA ALA A 123 5.53 17.50 -4.00
C ALA A 123 5.69 17.67 -2.48
N ALA A 124 5.02 16.83 -1.67
CA ALA A 124 5.16 16.86 -0.22
C ALA A 124 6.58 16.45 0.24
N LEU A 125 7.25 15.54 -0.46
CA LEU A 125 8.63 15.17 -0.20
C LEU A 125 9.62 16.32 -0.41
N VAL A 126 9.31 17.26 -1.29
CA VAL A 126 10.10 18.51 -1.45
C VAL A 126 9.77 19.50 -0.36
N SER A 127 8.50 19.64 -0.02
CA SER A 127 8.05 20.65 0.93
C SER A 127 8.43 20.32 2.39
N TYR A 128 8.50 19.04 2.73
CA TYR A 128 8.66 18.55 4.11
C TYR A 128 9.74 17.50 4.26
N GLY A 129 10.10 16.79 3.19
CA GLY A 129 11.06 15.70 3.18
C GLY A 129 12.47 16.13 2.77
N PRO A 130 13.33 15.16 2.47
CA PRO A 130 14.75 15.40 2.22
C PRO A 130 15.07 15.84 0.77
N PHE A 131 14.08 16.07 -0.08
CA PHE A 131 14.29 16.36 -1.50
C PHE A 131 14.35 17.85 -1.78
N SER A 132 15.34 18.27 -2.57
CA SER A 132 15.50 19.67 -3.02
C SER A 132 14.72 20.01 -4.30
N SER A 133 14.27 18.99 -5.03
CA SER A 133 13.45 19.10 -6.24
C SER A 133 12.48 17.93 -6.33
N VAL A 134 11.40 18.08 -7.09
CA VAL A 134 10.41 17.02 -7.25
C VAL A 134 11.05 15.82 -7.96
N PRO A 135 11.17 14.67 -7.29
CA PRO A 135 11.72 13.48 -7.91
C PRO A 135 10.74 12.87 -8.92
N THR A 136 11.23 12.00 -9.78
CA THR A 136 10.37 11.14 -10.60
C THR A 136 9.96 9.90 -9.80
N LEU A 137 8.82 9.30 -10.12
CA LEU A 137 8.45 8.00 -9.58
C LEU A 137 9.25 6.90 -10.26
N GLY A 138 9.97 6.12 -9.50
CA GLY A 138 10.63 4.88 -9.90
C GLY A 138 9.66 3.69 -9.86
N ASN A 139 10.03 2.64 -9.13
CA ASN A 139 9.16 1.46 -8.97
C ASN A 139 8.04 1.74 -7.95
N LEU A 140 6.84 1.29 -8.29
CA LEU A 140 5.67 1.35 -7.41
C LEU A 140 5.21 -0.05 -7.03
N VAL A 141 5.07 -0.28 -5.74
CA VAL A 141 4.31 -1.39 -5.18
C VAL A 141 2.99 -0.85 -4.64
N ILE A 142 1.87 -1.49 -4.98
CA ILE A 142 0.62 -1.23 -4.29
C ILE A 142 0.35 -2.41 -3.35
N ALA A 143 0.25 -2.10 -2.07
CA ALA A 143 0.00 -3.08 -1.01
C ALA A 143 -1.36 -2.81 -0.35
N CYS A 144 -2.08 -3.85 0.02
CA CYS A 144 -3.38 -3.68 0.67
C CYS A 144 -3.67 -4.75 1.70
N HIS A 145 -4.57 -4.44 2.63
CA HIS A 145 -5.15 -5.40 3.55
C HIS A 145 -6.67 -5.42 3.40
N SER A 146 -7.27 -6.61 3.56
CA SER A 146 -8.73 -6.72 3.70
C SER A 146 -9.49 -6.04 2.55
N GLY A 147 -10.46 -5.19 2.87
CA GLY A 147 -11.25 -4.42 1.90
C GLY A 147 -10.45 -3.54 0.95
N GLY A 148 -9.19 -3.23 1.27
CA GLY A 148 -8.27 -2.52 0.37
C GLY A 148 -7.95 -3.25 -0.93
N GLY A 149 -8.33 -4.54 -1.04
CA GLY A 149 -8.17 -5.32 -2.28
C GLY A 149 -9.01 -4.79 -3.44
N ALA A 150 -10.20 -4.28 -3.17
CA ALA A 150 -11.06 -3.71 -4.20
C ALA A 150 -10.45 -2.46 -4.87
N PRO A 151 -10.05 -1.41 -4.13
CA PRO A 151 -9.35 -0.27 -4.73
C PRO A 151 -8.01 -0.66 -5.36
N MET A 152 -7.25 -1.62 -4.80
CA MET A 152 -6.01 -2.10 -5.41
C MET A 152 -6.26 -2.67 -6.81
N LEU A 153 -7.24 -3.55 -6.96
CA LEU A 153 -7.61 -4.11 -8.26
C LEU A 153 -8.05 -3.02 -9.24
N GLN A 154 -8.88 -2.09 -8.78
CA GLN A 154 -9.38 -1.01 -9.59
C GLN A 154 -8.24 -0.09 -10.09
N ILE A 155 -7.30 0.29 -9.22
CA ILE A 155 -6.11 1.07 -9.60
C ILE A 155 -5.27 0.28 -10.61
N ALA A 156 -5.01 -0.99 -10.36
CA ALA A 156 -4.16 -1.83 -11.20
C ALA A 156 -4.74 -2.06 -12.60
N THR A 157 -6.06 -2.03 -12.75
CA THR A 157 -6.77 -2.21 -14.04
C THR A 157 -7.09 -0.92 -14.76
N THR A 158 -6.89 0.24 -14.12
CA THR A 158 -7.14 1.56 -14.72
C THR A 158 -5.85 2.09 -15.37
N THR A 159 -5.85 2.28 -16.68
CA THR A 159 -4.69 2.85 -17.40
C THR A 159 -4.53 4.33 -17.08
N GLN A 160 -3.35 4.73 -16.64
CA GLN A 160 -3.00 6.10 -16.28
C GLN A 160 -1.48 6.32 -16.26
N GLN A 161 -1.02 7.55 -16.02
CA GLN A 161 0.38 7.97 -16.15
C GLN A 161 1.40 7.03 -15.45
N TYR A 162 1.10 6.56 -14.23
CA TYR A 162 2.03 5.73 -13.45
C TYR A 162 1.70 4.22 -13.51
N SER A 163 0.86 3.79 -14.46
CA SER A 163 0.54 2.37 -14.59
C SER A 163 1.78 1.51 -14.85
N ASP A 164 2.74 2.01 -15.64
CA ASP A 164 3.97 1.27 -15.95
C ASP A 164 4.95 1.20 -14.78
N ASN A 165 4.87 2.13 -13.84
CA ASN A 165 5.67 2.12 -12.62
C ASN A 165 5.19 1.06 -11.62
N ILE A 166 3.93 0.59 -11.71
CA ILE A 166 3.42 -0.50 -10.88
C ILE A 166 4.14 -1.79 -11.26
N GLN A 167 5.05 -2.27 -10.41
CA GLN A 167 5.82 -3.48 -10.64
C GLN A 167 5.28 -4.67 -9.86
N GLN A 168 4.73 -4.41 -8.67
CA GLN A 168 4.20 -5.48 -7.82
C GLN A 168 2.89 -5.05 -7.15
N LEU A 169 2.03 -6.04 -6.89
CA LEU A 169 0.84 -5.90 -6.07
C LEU A 169 0.93 -6.88 -4.89
N TRP A 170 0.75 -6.38 -3.67
CA TRP A 170 0.82 -7.17 -2.44
C TRP A 170 -0.53 -7.17 -1.73
N GLY A 171 -1.22 -8.29 -1.76
CA GLY A 171 -2.51 -8.45 -1.11
C GLY A 171 -2.43 -9.30 0.16
N PHE A 172 -2.91 -8.75 1.27
CA PHE A 172 -2.96 -9.41 2.56
C PHE A 172 -4.42 -9.67 2.95
N ASP A 173 -4.86 -10.92 2.83
CA ASP A 173 -6.22 -11.41 3.14
C ASP A 173 -7.32 -10.53 2.51
N CYS A 174 -7.20 -10.26 1.20
CA CYS A 174 -7.91 -9.19 0.50
C CYS A 174 -8.76 -9.64 -0.71
N VAL A 175 -8.87 -10.95 -0.97
CA VAL A 175 -9.63 -11.46 -2.12
C VAL A 175 -11.09 -11.64 -1.73
N TYR A 176 -11.85 -10.54 -1.79
CA TYR A 176 -13.29 -10.53 -1.51
C TYR A 176 -14.09 -10.37 -2.80
N GLY A 177 -15.30 -10.97 -2.81
CA GLY A 177 -16.16 -10.96 -3.98
C GLY A 177 -15.67 -11.89 -5.09
N ASP A 178 -16.31 -11.86 -6.25
CA ASP A 178 -16.01 -12.70 -7.42
C ASP A 178 -14.97 -12.02 -8.33
N VAL A 179 -13.77 -11.74 -7.80
CA VAL A 179 -12.74 -10.93 -8.50
C VAL A 179 -11.56 -11.76 -9.01
N GLU A 180 -11.54 -13.07 -8.78
CA GLU A 180 -10.40 -13.94 -9.08
C GLU A 180 -10.05 -13.92 -10.57
N ALA A 181 -11.06 -13.97 -11.44
CA ALA A 181 -10.86 -13.89 -12.89
C ALA A 181 -10.27 -12.55 -13.32
N SER A 182 -10.60 -11.46 -12.63
CA SER A 182 -10.05 -10.13 -12.89
C SER A 182 -8.57 -10.04 -12.53
N TRP A 183 -8.14 -10.67 -11.43
CA TRP A 183 -6.73 -10.77 -11.07
C TRP A 183 -5.93 -11.59 -12.08
N VAL A 184 -6.47 -12.72 -12.54
CA VAL A 184 -5.84 -13.53 -13.59
C VAL A 184 -5.71 -12.76 -14.88
N LYS A 185 -6.77 -12.05 -15.30
CA LYS A 185 -6.76 -11.20 -16.49
C LYS A 185 -5.70 -10.09 -16.39
N TRP A 186 -5.62 -9.43 -15.22
CA TRP A 186 -4.59 -8.41 -14.99
C TRP A 186 -3.19 -8.98 -15.18
N ALA A 187 -2.90 -10.14 -14.59
CA ALA A 187 -1.59 -10.79 -14.69
C ALA A 187 -1.25 -11.20 -16.13
N GLN A 188 -2.23 -11.69 -16.90
CA GLN A 188 -2.06 -12.02 -18.31
C GLN A 188 -1.67 -10.79 -19.16
N GLN A 189 -2.26 -9.64 -18.82
CA GLN A 189 -1.99 -8.38 -19.51
C GLN A 189 -0.68 -7.71 -19.04
N ASN A 190 -0.13 -8.14 -17.91
CA ASN A 190 1.02 -7.55 -17.24
C ASN A 190 2.07 -8.62 -16.87
N SER A 191 2.52 -9.40 -17.83
CA SER A 191 3.37 -10.60 -17.62
C SER A 191 4.71 -10.32 -16.93
N SER A 192 5.22 -9.09 -17.00
CA SER A 192 6.45 -8.64 -16.33
C SER A 192 6.22 -8.18 -14.88
N LYS A 193 4.97 -7.99 -14.45
CA LYS A 193 4.60 -7.52 -13.11
C LYS A 193 4.18 -8.69 -12.24
N LEU A 194 4.33 -8.56 -10.92
CA LEU A 194 4.06 -9.65 -9.97
C LEU A 194 2.84 -9.35 -9.10
N LEU A 195 2.02 -10.36 -8.88
CA LEU A 195 0.93 -10.35 -7.90
C LEU A 195 1.24 -11.36 -6.78
N PHE A 196 1.36 -10.87 -5.57
CA PHE A 196 1.51 -11.68 -4.37
C PHE A 196 0.25 -11.57 -3.51
N ILE A 197 -0.40 -12.69 -3.24
CA ILE A 197 -1.53 -12.77 -2.30
C ILE A 197 -1.14 -13.67 -1.14
N ARG A 198 -1.36 -13.17 0.08
CA ARG A 198 -1.27 -13.97 1.30
C ARG A 198 -2.61 -13.97 1.98
N TYR A 199 -3.20 -15.13 2.16
CA TYR A 199 -4.51 -15.26 2.81
C TYR A 199 -4.38 -15.73 4.26
N GLY A 200 -5.37 -15.38 5.04
CA GLY A 200 -5.59 -15.81 6.42
C GLY A 200 -7.00 -16.36 6.60
N SER A 201 -7.59 -16.06 7.75
CA SER A 201 -8.88 -16.63 8.15
C SER A 201 -10.10 -16.08 7.40
N SER A 202 -9.96 -14.94 6.69
CA SER A 202 -11.14 -14.28 6.09
C SER A 202 -11.35 -14.59 4.61
N THR A 203 -10.29 -14.88 3.84
CA THR A 203 -10.42 -15.10 2.39
C THR A 203 -9.80 -16.42 1.88
N PRO A 204 -9.76 -17.52 2.67
CA PRO A 204 -9.08 -18.74 2.24
C PRO A 204 -9.70 -19.36 0.98
N ASP A 205 -11.03 -19.47 0.90
CA ASP A 205 -11.70 -20.13 -0.22
C ASP A 205 -11.53 -19.37 -1.53
N ARG A 206 -11.69 -18.04 -1.49
CA ARG A 206 -11.48 -17.17 -2.63
C ARG A 206 -10.03 -17.17 -3.09
N SER A 207 -9.10 -17.09 -2.16
CA SER A 207 -7.67 -17.14 -2.47
C SER A 207 -7.26 -18.49 -3.08
N LYS A 208 -7.80 -19.59 -2.59
CA LYS A 208 -7.59 -20.93 -3.19
C LYS A 208 -8.21 -21.04 -4.58
N THR A 209 -9.35 -20.41 -4.81
CA THR A 209 -9.97 -20.33 -6.13
C THR A 209 -9.07 -19.54 -7.08
N LEU A 210 -8.55 -18.39 -6.65
CA LEU A 210 -7.56 -17.63 -7.42
C LEU A 210 -6.32 -18.48 -7.73
N MET A 211 -5.78 -19.20 -6.74
CA MET A 211 -4.63 -20.11 -6.92
C MET A 211 -4.88 -21.14 -8.03
N LYS A 212 -6.07 -21.76 -8.03
CA LYS A 212 -6.45 -22.74 -9.07
C LYS A 212 -6.54 -22.09 -10.45
N LEU A 213 -7.21 -20.94 -10.56
CA LEU A 213 -7.36 -20.22 -11.83
C LEU A 213 -6.00 -19.70 -12.35
N ALA A 214 -5.10 -19.33 -11.45
CA ALA A 214 -3.79 -18.81 -11.75
C ALA A 214 -2.71 -19.90 -11.99
N ALA A 215 -3.03 -21.19 -11.97
CA ALA A 215 -2.06 -22.29 -12.02
C ALA A 215 -1.09 -22.25 -13.21
N LYS A 216 -1.44 -21.55 -14.28
CA LYS A 216 -0.59 -21.35 -15.48
C LYS A 216 0.05 -19.96 -15.56
N GLN A 217 -0.11 -19.13 -14.52
CA GLN A 217 0.42 -17.77 -14.46
C GLN A 217 1.64 -17.74 -13.55
N SER A 218 2.83 -17.60 -14.11
CA SER A 218 4.09 -17.56 -13.34
C SER A 218 4.26 -16.28 -12.52
N ASN A 219 3.50 -15.23 -12.83
CA ASN A 219 3.54 -13.93 -12.19
C ASN A 219 2.45 -13.73 -11.13
N ILE A 220 1.70 -14.77 -10.76
CA ILE A 220 0.79 -14.78 -9.61
C ILE A 220 1.31 -15.79 -8.58
N ASN A 221 1.53 -15.31 -7.37
CA ASN A 221 1.90 -16.13 -6.23
C ASN A 221 0.84 -16.01 -5.12
N VAL A 222 0.05 -17.05 -4.93
CA VAL A 222 -0.96 -17.13 -3.87
C VAL A 222 -0.54 -18.16 -2.85
N ASP A 223 -0.45 -17.78 -1.59
CA ASP A 223 -0.10 -18.65 -0.47
C ASP A 223 -0.73 -18.11 0.82
N GLY A 224 -0.76 -18.89 1.88
CA GLY A 224 -1.27 -18.45 3.16
C GLY A 224 -1.64 -19.60 4.08
N ARG A 225 -2.11 -19.25 5.26
CA ARG A 225 -2.55 -20.23 6.27
C ARG A 225 -3.89 -19.77 6.85
N GLU A 226 -4.92 -20.59 6.72
CA GLU A 226 -6.26 -20.31 7.26
C GLU A 226 -6.27 -20.00 8.76
N ALA A 227 -5.36 -20.61 9.52
CA ALA A 227 -5.20 -20.36 10.94
C ALA A 227 -4.58 -18.99 11.27
N THR A 228 -4.06 -18.24 10.28
CA THR A 228 -3.54 -16.91 10.52
C THR A 228 -4.71 -15.93 10.70
N PRO A 229 -4.86 -15.29 11.87
CA PRO A 229 -5.91 -14.32 12.08
C PRO A 229 -5.83 -13.18 11.04
N HIS A 230 -6.98 -12.69 10.59
CA HIS A 230 -7.10 -11.70 9.53
C HIS A 230 -6.16 -10.51 9.71
N ASN A 231 -6.20 -9.86 10.86
CA ASN A 231 -5.37 -8.69 11.19
C ASN A 231 -3.88 -9.02 11.37
N ARG A 232 -3.51 -10.31 11.42
CA ARG A 232 -2.12 -10.77 11.55
C ARG A 232 -1.46 -11.09 10.20
N VAL A 233 -2.22 -11.18 9.13
CA VAL A 233 -1.67 -11.53 7.82
C VAL A 233 -0.60 -10.54 7.34
N PRO A 234 -0.80 -9.21 7.42
CA PRO A 234 0.24 -8.27 7.02
C PRO A 234 1.54 -8.44 7.82
N VAL A 235 1.46 -8.47 9.16
CA VAL A 235 2.67 -8.59 10.00
C VAL A 235 3.41 -9.92 9.80
N THR A 236 2.68 -10.98 9.47
CA THR A 236 3.27 -12.31 9.24
C THR A 236 4.10 -12.36 7.96
N TYR A 237 3.65 -11.67 6.91
CA TYR A 237 4.23 -11.84 5.57
C TYR A 237 4.95 -10.61 5.01
N TRP A 238 4.83 -9.43 5.63
CA TRP A 238 5.45 -8.20 5.13
C TRP A 238 6.95 -8.32 4.90
N ASN A 239 7.67 -8.83 5.90
CA ASN A 239 9.13 -8.99 5.81
C ASN A 239 9.54 -9.97 4.70
N GLN A 240 8.71 -10.97 4.39
CA GLN A 240 8.95 -11.85 3.25
C GLN A 240 8.86 -11.06 1.94
N PHE A 241 7.83 -10.24 1.79
CA PHE A 241 7.65 -9.43 0.59
C PHE A 241 8.76 -8.40 0.42
N MET A 242 9.16 -7.71 1.49
CA MET A 242 10.29 -6.79 1.45
C MET A 242 11.58 -7.46 0.97
N ARG A 243 11.91 -8.66 1.48
CA ARG A 243 13.09 -9.42 1.03
C ARG A 243 13.00 -9.87 -0.44
N GLN A 244 11.81 -10.16 -0.92
CA GLN A 244 11.55 -10.60 -2.30
C GLN A 244 11.39 -9.43 -3.28
N ALA A 245 11.33 -8.20 -2.80
CA ALA A 245 11.21 -7.00 -3.62
C ALA A 245 12.58 -6.58 -4.19
N HIS A 246 13.11 -7.40 -5.10
CA HIS A 246 14.38 -7.12 -5.80
C HIS A 246 14.32 -5.90 -6.73
N ILE A 247 13.14 -5.32 -6.92
CA ILE A 247 12.92 -4.06 -7.63
C ILE A 247 13.43 -2.85 -6.85
N PHE A 248 13.57 -2.95 -5.53
CA PHE A 248 14.10 -1.89 -4.68
C PHE A 248 15.58 -2.12 -4.38
N SER A 249 16.38 -1.07 -4.51
CA SER A 249 17.78 -1.10 -4.04
C SER A 249 17.85 -1.27 -2.52
N ASP A 250 18.95 -1.76 -2.03
CA ASP A 250 19.27 -1.75 -0.59
C ASP A 250 19.73 -0.35 -0.18
N LYS A 251 19.52 0.02 1.11
CA LYS A 251 20.02 1.27 1.70
C LYS A 251 21.52 1.22 1.94
#